data_b473e8a57af283e0cb3c2f4c7a3bfa72
#
_entry.id   b473e8a57af283e0cb3c2f4c7a3bfa72
#
_cell.length_a   1.000
_cell.length_b   1.000
_cell.length_c   1.000
_cell.angle_alpha   90.00
_cell.angle_beta   90.00
_cell.angle_gamma   90.00
#
_symmetry.space_group_name_H-M   'P 1'
#
loop_
_entity.id
_entity.type
_entity.pdbx_description
1 polymer ?
#
loop_
_entity_poly.entity_id
_entity_poly.type
_entity_poly.pdbx_seq_one_letter_code
_entity_poly.pdbx_strand_id
1 'polypeptide(L)'
;MKKLLFISLVATAMLAGCSNDEMVETTQSGAIRFDGFVNKSTRGVADDITTASISNFSVYGFMTDATGQIFTGEAVTKGADNAWTYINTQYWTAGKEYWFSAIAPTTDAQWTYAVNSKVEGGIITFENGDGTQDLLYAYSGKVSCTTPAEQGAVSFTFNHLLSHVKFNFTNSMGNDNITLKVTEVKITDADNKATCDVSAATKTWTPATDNVAGDLAFGSVLATDAKIANAGSSATDHKYMIPQKKAYTLSFKVVMYQGAVEAATYTHTGVEMPEVEMAAGFSYVFNAELTAKNIDPDGELYPIEFTVTKVEDWEDFAGETVTIPETTTPEP
;
A
#
# COMPACT_ATOMS: atom_id res chain seq x y z
N MET A 1 -67.57 -63.76 40.14
CA MET A 1 -67.24 -64.23 38.78
C MET A 1 -66.16 -63.27 38.22
N LYS A 2 -65.08 -63.89 37.95
CA LYS A 2 -63.77 -63.26 37.70
C LYS A 2 -63.73 -62.60 36.31
N LYS A 3 -63.14 -61.39 36.17
CA LYS A 3 -62.64 -60.91 34.92
C LYS A 3 -61.25 -60.32 35.17
N LEU A 4 -60.28 -61.00 34.64
CA LEU A 4 -58.89 -60.55 34.57
C LEU A 4 -58.76 -59.43 33.56
N LEU A 5 -58.16 -58.31 33.96
CA LEU A 5 -57.73 -57.25 33.09
C LEU A 5 -56.19 -57.43 32.86
N PHE A 6 -55.84 -57.64 31.61
CA PHE A 6 -54.45 -57.63 31.19
C PHE A 6 -54.03 -56.18 30.92
N ILE A 7 -53.10 -55.68 31.70
CA ILE A 7 -52.45 -54.40 31.41
C ILE A 7 -51.19 -54.71 30.62
N SER A 8 -51.17 -54.36 29.34
CA SER A 8 -50.01 -54.39 28.49
C SER A 8 -49.18 -53.14 28.72
N LEU A 9 -48.01 -53.30 29.31
CA LEU A 9 -47.03 -52.25 29.48
C LEU A 9 -46.26 -52.04 28.13
N VAL A 10 -46.61 -50.97 27.43
CA VAL A 10 -45.84 -50.54 26.26
C VAL A 10 -44.66 -49.70 26.76
N ALA A 11 -43.47 -50.29 26.72
CA ALA A 11 -42.21 -49.56 26.96
C ALA A 11 -41.91 -48.70 25.73
N THR A 12 -42.14 -47.42 25.84
CA THR A 12 -41.68 -46.45 24.85
C THR A 12 -40.20 -46.14 25.11
N ALA A 13 -39.33 -46.75 24.32
CA ALA A 13 -37.90 -46.38 24.29
C ALA A 13 -37.81 -44.99 23.65
N MET A 14 -37.56 -43.95 24.44
CA MET A 14 -37.10 -42.68 23.93
C MET A 14 -35.66 -42.83 23.46
N LEU A 15 -35.46 -42.95 22.16
CA LEU A 15 -34.20 -42.70 21.52
C LEU A 15 -33.95 -41.18 21.59
N ALA A 16 -33.17 -40.75 22.57
CA ALA A 16 -32.54 -39.46 22.54
C ALA A 16 -31.49 -39.49 21.41
N GLY A 17 -31.93 -39.16 20.21
CA GLY A 17 -31.02 -38.82 19.15
C GLY A 17 -30.39 -37.48 19.51
N CYS A 18 -29.13 -37.51 19.98
CA CYS A 18 -28.27 -36.36 19.85
C CYS A 18 -28.13 -36.10 18.34
N SER A 19 -28.92 -35.21 17.79
CA SER A 19 -28.54 -34.56 16.55
C SER A 19 -27.41 -33.61 16.91
N ASN A 20 -26.16 -34.09 16.74
CA ASN A 20 -25.12 -33.20 16.39
C ASN A 20 -25.55 -32.60 15.05
N ASP A 21 -26.25 -31.49 15.08
CA ASP A 21 -26.21 -30.53 14.02
C ASP A 21 -24.79 -29.95 14.01
N GLU A 22 -23.83 -30.73 13.49
CA GLU A 22 -22.76 -30.17 12.73
C GLU A 22 -23.51 -29.41 11.62
N MET A 23 -23.62 -28.10 11.74
CA MET A 23 -23.79 -27.24 10.59
C MET A 23 -22.56 -27.50 9.72
N VAL A 24 -22.63 -28.54 8.91
CA VAL A 24 -21.87 -28.62 7.70
C VAL A 24 -22.32 -27.37 6.94
N GLU A 25 -21.50 -26.31 7.01
CA GLU A 25 -21.56 -25.28 6.00
C GLU A 25 -21.46 -26.04 4.68
N THR A 26 -22.60 -26.23 4.05
CA THR A 26 -22.64 -26.69 2.67
C THR A 26 -22.01 -25.55 1.89
N THR A 27 -20.68 -25.59 1.75
CA THR A 27 -19.98 -24.79 0.76
C THR A 27 -20.73 -25.06 -0.53
N GLN A 28 -21.44 -24.06 -1.03
CA GLN A 28 -22.28 -24.22 -2.23
C GLN A 28 -21.34 -24.73 -3.32
N SER A 29 -21.49 -26.00 -3.67
CA SER A 29 -20.65 -26.69 -4.63
C SER A 29 -20.66 -25.91 -5.94
N GLY A 30 -19.49 -25.47 -6.39
CA GLY A 30 -19.35 -24.70 -7.63
C GLY A 30 -19.45 -23.17 -7.47
N ALA A 31 -19.54 -22.61 -6.27
CA ALA A 31 -19.42 -21.17 -6.09
C ALA A 31 -17.99 -20.69 -6.37
N ILE A 32 -17.86 -19.54 -7.02
CA ILE A 32 -16.55 -18.89 -7.22
C ILE A 32 -16.12 -18.36 -5.87
N ARG A 33 -14.91 -18.70 -5.45
CA ARG A 33 -14.30 -18.26 -4.18
C ARG A 33 -12.98 -17.57 -4.46
N PHE A 34 -12.56 -16.71 -3.54
CA PHE A 34 -11.33 -15.93 -3.68
C PHE A 34 -10.43 -16.13 -2.47
N ASP A 35 -9.10 -16.06 -2.72
CA ASP A 35 -8.05 -15.93 -1.73
C ASP A 35 -7.12 -14.79 -2.12
N GLY A 36 -6.59 -14.06 -1.14
CA GLY A 36 -5.70 -12.94 -1.39
C GLY A 36 -4.42 -13.02 -0.58
N PHE A 37 -3.29 -12.85 -1.26
CA PHE A 37 -1.94 -12.76 -0.68
C PHE A 37 -1.27 -11.51 -1.21
N VAL A 38 -0.51 -10.81 -0.36
CA VAL A 38 0.31 -9.66 -0.79
C VAL A 38 1.73 -10.14 -1.06
N ASN A 39 2.27 -9.77 -2.22
CA ASN A 39 3.60 -10.17 -2.62
C ASN A 39 4.64 -9.44 -1.76
N LYS A 40 5.61 -10.22 -1.23
CA LYS A 40 6.80 -9.75 -0.53
C LYS A 40 6.59 -8.84 0.71
N SER A 41 5.44 -8.87 1.34
CA SER A 41 5.15 -8.07 2.52
C SER A 41 5.44 -8.84 3.81
N THR A 42 6.70 -9.16 4.10
CA THR A 42 7.08 -9.85 5.35
C THR A 42 7.48 -8.90 6.49
N ARG A 43 7.74 -7.61 6.21
CA ARG A 43 8.15 -6.58 7.18
C ARG A 43 7.71 -5.19 6.77
N GLY A 44 6.42 -4.99 6.52
CA GLY A 44 5.87 -3.64 6.29
C GLY A 44 5.93 -2.79 7.57
N VAL A 45 5.99 -1.47 7.41
CA VAL A 45 5.67 -0.55 8.52
C VAL A 45 4.20 -0.73 8.94
N ALA A 46 3.83 -0.23 10.10
CA ALA A 46 2.54 -0.52 10.73
C ALA A 46 1.30 -0.25 9.83
N ASP A 47 1.44 0.66 8.86
CA ASP A 47 0.34 1.11 7.98
C ASP A 47 0.32 0.42 6.60
N ASP A 48 1.31 -0.42 6.27
CA ASP A 48 1.34 -1.13 4.99
C ASP A 48 0.28 -2.23 4.92
N ILE A 49 -0.31 -2.39 3.73
CA ILE A 49 -1.19 -3.52 3.47
C ILE A 49 -0.33 -4.77 3.22
N THR A 50 -0.41 -5.72 4.13
CA THR A 50 0.31 -6.99 4.09
C THR A 50 -0.67 -8.16 3.92
N THR A 51 -0.17 -9.37 3.67
CA THR A 51 -1.01 -10.58 3.69
C THR A 51 -1.78 -10.74 5.01
N ALA A 52 -1.21 -10.26 6.12
CA ALA A 52 -1.86 -10.32 7.43
C ALA A 52 -2.91 -9.22 7.62
N SER A 53 -2.63 -8.01 7.11
CA SER A 53 -3.48 -6.82 7.30
C SER A 53 -4.51 -6.59 6.19
N ILE A 54 -4.33 -7.18 4.99
CA ILE A 54 -5.31 -7.06 3.92
C ILE A 54 -6.66 -7.62 4.37
N SER A 55 -7.68 -6.78 4.35
CA SER A 55 -9.02 -7.10 4.87
C SER A 55 -10.13 -7.05 3.83
N ASN A 56 -9.88 -6.39 2.70
CA ASN A 56 -10.87 -6.23 1.64
C ASN A 56 -10.21 -5.91 0.29
N PHE A 57 -10.91 -6.25 -0.78
CA PHE A 57 -10.57 -5.86 -2.15
C PHE A 57 -11.81 -5.90 -3.05
N SER A 58 -11.77 -5.16 -4.16
CA SER A 58 -12.81 -5.18 -5.19
C SER A 58 -12.42 -6.11 -6.32
N VAL A 59 -13.34 -7.00 -6.74
CA VAL A 59 -13.13 -7.94 -7.85
C VAL A 59 -13.88 -7.52 -9.09
N TYR A 60 -13.20 -7.59 -10.21
CA TYR A 60 -13.74 -7.46 -11.56
C TYR A 60 -13.50 -8.77 -12.29
N GLY A 61 -14.50 -9.30 -13.00
CA GLY A 61 -14.39 -10.61 -13.61
C GLY A 61 -15.13 -10.74 -14.92
N PHE A 62 -14.56 -11.53 -15.82
CA PHE A 62 -15.14 -11.90 -17.12
C PHE A 62 -15.19 -13.41 -17.27
N MET A 63 -16.12 -13.87 -18.09
CA MET A 63 -16.26 -15.26 -18.51
C MET A 63 -16.40 -15.33 -20.04
N THR A 64 -15.87 -16.37 -20.65
CA THR A 64 -16.06 -16.65 -22.09
C THR A 64 -17.56 -16.68 -22.41
N ASP A 65 -17.94 -16.06 -23.54
CA ASP A 65 -19.31 -15.96 -24.05
C ASP A 65 -20.31 -15.18 -23.16
N ALA A 66 -19.87 -14.62 -22.03
CA ALA A 66 -20.71 -13.69 -21.31
C ALA A 66 -20.83 -12.37 -22.09
N THR A 67 -22.01 -11.77 -22.04
CA THR A 67 -22.28 -10.48 -22.70
C THR A 67 -21.65 -9.29 -21.95
N GLY A 68 -21.17 -9.50 -20.72
CA GLY A 68 -20.58 -8.48 -19.86
C GLY A 68 -19.69 -9.08 -18.77
N GLN A 69 -19.32 -8.24 -17.84
CA GLN A 69 -18.62 -8.66 -16.62
C GLN A 69 -19.54 -9.51 -15.74
N ILE A 70 -18.95 -10.52 -15.09
CA ILE A 70 -19.63 -11.32 -14.06
C ILE A 70 -19.40 -10.74 -12.66
N PHE A 71 -18.32 -9.96 -12.50
CA PHE A 71 -18.05 -9.11 -11.33
C PHE A 71 -17.70 -7.71 -11.81
N THR A 72 -18.33 -6.70 -11.22
CA THR A 72 -18.22 -5.28 -11.62
C THR A 72 -17.70 -4.39 -10.50
N GLY A 73 -16.74 -4.88 -9.72
CA GLY A 73 -16.26 -4.23 -8.51
C GLY A 73 -16.91 -4.79 -7.25
N GLU A 74 -17.21 -6.08 -7.25
CA GLU A 74 -17.77 -6.76 -6.07
C GLU A 74 -16.79 -6.68 -4.90
N ALA A 75 -17.27 -6.18 -3.77
CA ALA A 75 -16.47 -6.09 -2.56
C ALA A 75 -16.30 -7.48 -1.92
N VAL A 76 -15.07 -7.93 -1.79
CA VAL A 76 -14.69 -9.16 -1.10
C VAL A 76 -14.04 -8.77 0.22
N THR A 77 -14.55 -9.28 1.32
CA THR A 77 -14.09 -8.96 2.68
C THR A 77 -13.62 -10.20 3.42
N LYS A 78 -12.60 -10.04 4.27
CA LYS A 78 -12.04 -11.10 5.09
C LYS A 78 -12.77 -11.15 6.43
N GLY A 79 -13.36 -12.28 6.74
CA GLY A 79 -14.02 -12.54 8.03
C GLY A 79 -13.03 -12.79 9.16
N ALA A 80 -13.54 -12.87 10.40
CA ALA A 80 -12.73 -13.14 11.59
C ALA A 80 -12.05 -14.53 11.57
N ASP A 81 -12.59 -15.46 10.82
CA ASP A 81 -12.07 -16.80 10.54
C ASP A 81 -11.03 -16.86 9.42
N ASN A 82 -10.65 -15.69 8.87
CA ASN A 82 -9.84 -15.50 7.67
C ASN A 82 -10.48 -15.99 6.36
N ALA A 83 -11.77 -16.34 6.35
CA ALA A 83 -12.49 -16.65 5.13
C ALA A 83 -12.84 -15.38 4.36
N TRP A 84 -12.67 -15.43 3.04
CA TRP A 84 -13.06 -14.34 2.15
C TRP A 84 -14.50 -14.53 1.69
N THR A 85 -15.32 -13.51 1.84
CA THR A 85 -16.75 -13.53 1.51
C THR A 85 -17.16 -12.32 0.69
N TYR A 86 -18.24 -12.48 -0.09
CA TYR A 86 -18.87 -11.43 -0.86
C TYR A 86 -20.39 -11.70 -0.99
N ILE A 87 -21.17 -10.70 -1.40
CA ILE A 87 -22.65 -10.79 -1.29
C ILE A 87 -23.26 -11.50 -2.50
N ASN A 88 -22.89 -11.11 -3.72
CA ASN A 88 -23.58 -11.57 -4.94
C ASN A 88 -22.91 -12.84 -5.50
N THR A 89 -23.11 -13.96 -4.84
CA THR A 89 -22.44 -15.23 -5.18
C THR A 89 -22.59 -15.60 -6.65
N GLN A 90 -21.47 -15.79 -7.34
CA GLN A 90 -21.38 -16.28 -8.70
C GLN A 90 -20.90 -17.73 -8.71
N TYR A 91 -21.22 -18.45 -9.78
CA TYR A 91 -20.93 -19.87 -9.88
C TYR A 91 -20.10 -20.17 -11.12
N TRP A 92 -19.21 -21.16 -10.99
CA TRP A 92 -18.48 -21.71 -12.11
C TRP A 92 -19.42 -22.39 -13.11
N THR A 93 -19.12 -22.24 -14.39
CA THR A 93 -19.79 -22.94 -15.49
C THR A 93 -18.78 -23.83 -16.19
N ALA A 94 -19.08 -25.11 -16.34
CA ALA A 94 -18.21 -26.07 -17.00
C ALA A 94 -17.90 -25.66 -18.46
N GLY A 95 -16.65 -25.86 -18.87
CA GLY A 95 -16.17 -25.56 -20.22
C GLY A 95 -15.96 -24.06 -20.49
N LYS A 96 -16.02 -23.19 -19.47
CA LYS A 96 -15.79 -21.75 -19.60
C LYS A 96 -14.42 -21.37 -19.08
N GLU A 97 -13.90 -20.29 -19.63
CA GLU A 97 -12.68 -19.61 -19.18
C GLU A 97 -13.05 -18.30 -18.51
N TYR A 98 -12.26 -17.93 -17.50
CA TYR A 98 -12.48 -16.78 -16.64
C TYR A 98 -11.21 -15.96 -16.50
N TRP A 99 -11.37 -14.67 -16.26
CA TRP A 99 -10.29 -13.71 -15.96
C TRP A 99 -10.77 -12.80 -14.86
N PHE A 100 -9.94 -12.60 -13.83
CA PHE A 100 -10.27 -11.76 -12.70
C PHE A 100 -9.16 -10.77 -12.43
N SER A 101 -9.55 -9.54 -12.10
CA SER A 101 -8.69 -8.50 -11.55
C SER A 101 -9.18 -8.13 -10.17
N ALA A 102 -8.28 -7.79 -9.28
CA ALA A 102 -8.60 -7.34 -7.93
C ALA A 102 -7.80 -6.09 -7.56
N ILE A 103 -8.44 -5.15 -6.86
CA ILE A 103 -7.84 -3.89 -6.41
C ILE A 103 -8.14 -3.71 -4.92
N ALA A 104 -7.13 -3.39 -4.14
CA ALA A 104 -7.25 -3.11 -2.71
C ALA A 104 -6.65 -1.73 -2.36
N PRO A 105 -7.15 -1.05 -1.33
CA PRO A 105 -8.37 -1.37 -0.57
C PRO A 105 -9.65 -1.02 -1.34
N THR A 106 -10.79 -1.57 -0.94
CA THR A 106 -12.11 -1.18 -1.48
C THR A 106 -12.81 -0.12 -0.64
N THR A 107 -12.43 0.02 0.65
CA THR A 107 -12.99 1.02 1.57
C THR A 107 -12.21 2.33 1.42
N ASP A 108 -12.94 3.46 1.39
CA ASP A 108 -12.39 4.81 1.23
C ASP A 108 -11.42 4.94 0.04
N ALA A 109 -11.72 4.19 -1.02
CA ALA A 109 -10.84 4.07 -2.18
C ALA A 109 -10.63 5.42 -2.88
N GLN A 110 -9.37 5.81 -3.01
CA GLN A 110 -8.93 6.99 -3.77
C GLN A 110 -8.63 6.61 -5.24
N TRP A 111 -9.31 5.61 -5.75
CA TRP A 111 -9.09 5.09 -7.10
C TRP A 111 -10.40 4.82 -7.83
N THR A 112 -10.33 4.86 -9.14
CA THR A 112 -11.36 4.32 -10.05
C THR A 112 -10.71 3.36 -11.03
N TYR A 113 -11.47 2.39 -11.52
CA TYR A 113 -10.97 1.38 -12.44
C TYR A 113 -11.85 1.29 -13.69
N ALA A 114 -11.27 1.62 -14.83
CA ALA A 114 -11.88 1.41 -16.13
C ALA A 114 -11.34 0.12 -16.74
N VAL A 115 -12.16 -0.91 -16.73
CA VAL A 115 -11.83 -2.22 -17.30
C VAL A 115 -11.77 -2.12 -18.81
N ASN A 116 -10.66 -2.52 -19.41
CA ASN A 116 -10.42 -2.34 -20.84
C ASN A 116 -10.94 -3.51 -21.70
N SER A 117 -10.86 -4.74 -21.22
CA SER A 117 -11.32 -5.91 -21.96
C SER A 117 -11.46 -7.16 -21.09
N LYS A 118 -11.93 -8.24 -21.71
CA LYS A 118 -12.10 -9.56 -21.08
C LYS A 118 -10.78 -10.19 -20.58
N VAL A 119 -9.63 -9.77 -21.10
CA VAL A 119 -8.43 -10.59 -21.00
C VAL A 119 -7.43 -10.09 -19.98
N GLU A 120 -7.15 -8.80 -19.91
CA GLU A 120 -6.07 -8.31 -19.06
C GLU A 120 -6.33 -6.87 -18.62
N GLY A 121 -6.63 -6.68 -17.35
CA GLY A 121 -6.55 -5.39 -16.69
C GLY A 121 -7.40 -4.27 -17.29
N GLY A 122 -6.93 -3.06 -17.08
CA GLY A 122 -7.58 -1.82 -17.46
C GLY A 122 -6.75 -0.63 -17.02
N ILE A 123 -7.40 0.51 -16.85
CA ILE A 123 -6.78 1.75 -16.41
C ILE A 123 -7.26 2.05 -15.00
N ILE A 124 -6.34 2.12 -14.05
CA ILE A 124 -6.59 2.67 -12.72
C ILE A 124 -6.30 4.16 -12.77
N THR A 125 -7.24 4.99 -12.30
CA THR A 125 -6.99 6.38 -11.98
C THR A 125 -6.92 6.50 -10.46
N PHE A 126 -5.87 7.09 -9.93
CA PHE A 126 -5.62 7.23 -8.50
C PHE A 126 -5.43 8.70 -8.11
N GLU A 127 -6.03 9.10 -6.99
CA GLU A 127 -5.86 10.40 -6.36
C GLU A 127 -5.12 10.21 -5.03
N ASN A 128 -3.86 10.68 -4.96
CA ASN A 128 -2.96 10.37 -3.85
C ASN A 128 -3.38 11.00 -2.51
N GLY A 129 -4.17 12.07 -2.53
CA GLY A 129 -4.64 12.72 -1.31
C GLY A 129 -3.49 13.17 -0.40
N ASP A 130 -3.49 12.70 0.84
CA ASP A 130 -2.47 12.98 1.85
C ASP A 130 -1.32 11.95 1.90
N GLY A 131 -1.29 11.01 0.96
CA GLY A 131 -0.27 9.97 0.86
C GLY A 131 -0.35 8.91 1.96
N THR A 132 -1.50 8.69 2.57
CA THR A 132 -1.68 7.65 3.61
C THR A 132 -2.30 6.37 3.09
N GLN A 133 -2.88 6.37 1.90
CA GLN A 133 -3.50 5.19 1.33
C GLN A 133 -2.57 4.45 0.37
N ASP A 134 -2.35 3.19 0.64
CA ASP A 134 -1.71 2.24 -0.27
C ASP A 134 -2.67 1.81 -1.38
N LEU A 135 -2.13 1.32 -2.48
CA LEU A 135 -2.87 0.82 -3.62
C LEU A 135 -2.24 -0.47 -4.14
N LEU A 136 -3.05 -1.53 -4.17
CA LEU A 136 -2.60 -2.84 -4.64
C LEU A 136 -3.45 -3.34 -5.80
N TYR A 137 -2.82 -4.09 -6.67
CA TYR A 137 -3.45 -4.73 -7.81
C TYR A 137 -3.03 -6.19 -7.95
N ALA A 138 -3.97 -7.03 -8.34
CA ALA A 138 -3.72 -8.43 -8.70
C ALA A 138 -4.51 -8.83 -9.93
N TYR A 139 -3.96 -9.78 -10.69
CA TYR A 139 -4.60 -10.40 -11.84
C TYR A 139 -4.43 -11.91 -11.77
N SER A 140 -5.53 -12.67 -11.92
CA SER A 140 -5.52 -14.12 -11.78
C SER A 140 -4.89 -14.86 -12.96
N GLY A 141 -4.70 -14.17 -14.09
CA GLY A 141 -4.53 -14.86 -15.35
C GLY A 141 -5.82 -15.55 -15.79
N LYS A 142 -5.69 -16.42 -16.79
CA LYS A 142 -6.79 -17.23 -17.29
C LYS A 142 -7.05 -18.43 -16.37
N VAL A 143 -8.29 -18.57 -15.93
CA VAL A 143 -8.77 -19.72 -15.14
C VAL A 143 -9.76 -20.52 -15.96
N SER A 144 -9.48 -21.79 -16.19
CA SER A 144 -10.37 -22.68 -16.93
C SER A 144 -11.17 -23.56 -15.95
N CYS A 145 -12.49 -23.60 -16.13
CA CYS A 145 -13.36 -24.44 -15.33
C CYS A 145 -13.79 -25.69 -16.09
N THR A 146 -13.31 -26.86 -15.65
CA THR A 146 -13.73 -28.15 -16.19
C THR A 146 -14.88 -28.74 -15.36
N THR A 147 -14.71 -28.81 -14.06
CA THR A 147 -15.67 -29.36 -13.11
C THR A 147 -15.98 -28.30 -12.05
N PRO A 148 -17.15 -27.65 -12.08
CA PRO A 148 -17.49 -26.57 -11.15
C PRO A 148 -17.35 -26.94 -9.67
N ALA A 149 -17.74 -28.17 -9.30
CA ALA A 149 -17.69 -28.65 -7.91
C ALA A 149 -16.27 -28.88 -7.36
N GLU A 150 -15.30 -29.05 -8.26
CA GLU A 150 -13.89 -29.30 -7.90
C GLU A 150 -13.02 -28.05 -8.04
N GLN A 151 -13.60 -26.95 -8.50
CA GLN A 151 -12.86 -25.71 -8.74
C GLN A 151 -12.44 -25.08 -7.39
N GLY A 152 -11.14 -24.87 -7.25
CA GLY A 152 -10.57 -24.18 -6.08
C GLY A 152 -10.91 -22.69 -6.05
N ALA A 153 -10.47 -22.02 -4.99
CA ALA A 153 -10.53 -20.56 -4.92
C ALA A 153 -9.59 -19.93 -5.96
N VAL A 154 -9.98 -18.76 -6.49
CA VAL A 154 -9.11 -17.90 -7.30
C VAL A 154 -8.14 -17.23 -6.37
N SER A 155 -6.85 -17.52 -6.51
CA SER A 155 -5.81 -16.92 -5.69
C SER A 155 -5.27 -15.66 -6.35
N PHE A 156 -5.32 -14.55 -5.62
CA PHE A 156 -4.72 -13.28 -6.03
C PHE A 156 -3.38 -13.08 -5.32
N THR A 157 -2.35 -12.72 -6.10
CA THR A 157 -1.09 -12.20 -5.57
C THR A 157 -1.06 -10.70 -5.82
N PHE A 158 -1.31 -9.94 -4.79
CA PHE A 158 -1.34 -8.48 -4.86
C PHE A 158 0.08 -7.90 -4.89
N ASN A 159 0.27 -6.90 -5.73
CA ASN A 159 1.49 -6.10 -5.81
C ASN A 159 1.15 -4.64 -5.51
N HIS A 160 2.01 -3.96 -4.77
CA HIS A 160 1.92 -2.53 -4.54
C HIS A 160 2.11 -1.76 -5.85
N LEU A 161 1.28 -0.77 -6.09
CA LEU A 161 1.35 0.09 -7.27
C LEU A 161 2.00 1.45 -6.99
N LEU A 162 2.20 1.81 -5.73
CA LEU A 162 2.79 3.07 -5.30
C LEU A 162 4.25 2.88 -4.87
N SER A 163 4.96 3.98 -4.67
CA SER A 163 6.26 4.04 -4.01
C SER A 163 6.11 4.53 -2.58
N HIS A 164 7.00 4.10 -1.71
CA HIS A 164 7.09 4.48 -0.32
C HIS A 164 8.22 5.50 -0.14
N VAL A 165 7.96 6.67 0.44
CA VAL A 165 8.95 7.75 0.54
C VAL A 165 9.04 8.28 1.97
N LYS A 166 10.24 8.53 2.45
CA LYS A 166 10.51 9.24 3.71
C LYS A 166 11.79 10.09 3.60
N PHE A 167 11.92 11.03 4.51
CA PHE A 167 13.08 11.91 4.62
C PHE A 167 13.82 11.64 5.90
N ASN A 168 15.13 11.49 5.83
CA ASN A 168 16.02 11.29 6.97
C ASN A 168 17.01 12.45 7.05
N PHE A 169 17.08 13.09 8.22
CA PHE A 169 17.98 14.22 8.46
C PHE A 169 19.01 13.85 9.52
N THR A 170 20.26 14.14 9.22
CA THR A 170 21.39 13.94 10.12
C THR A 170 21.87 15.28 10.64
N ASN A 171 22.07 15.40 11.96
CA ASN A 171 22.70 16.56 12.57
C ASN A 171 24.22 16.43 12.51
N SER A 172 24.84 17.12 11.57
CA SER A 172 26.30 17.18 11.36
C SER A 172 26.89 18.53 11.76
N MET A 173 26.34 19.17 12.81
CA MET A 173 26.80 20.47 13.32
C MET A 173 28.20 20.44 13.98
N GLY A 174 28.68 19.26 14.33
CA GLY A 174 30.01 19.08 14.93
C GLY A 174 30.09 19.63 16.38
N ASN A 175 28.97 19.80 17.08
CA ASN A 175 28.89 20.35 18.42
C ASN A 175 27.80 19.63 19.23
N ASP A 176 28.19 18.93 20.31
CA ASP A 176 27.28 18.14 21.14
C ASP A 176 26.24 19.00 21.90
N ASN A 177 26.47 20.29 21.99
CA ASN A 177 25.55 21.22 22.62
C ASN A 177 24.47 21.75 21.65
N ILE A 178 24.57 21.40 20.37
CA ILE A 178 23.62 21.75 19.34
C ILE A 178 22.72 20.56 19.03
N THR A 179 21.41 20.75 19.18
CA THR A 179 20.40 19.78 18.73
C THR A 179 19.45 20.43 17.75
N LEU A 180 18.92 19.62 16.83
CA LEU A 180 18.05 20.10 15.76
C LEU A 180 16.66 19.47 15.87
N LYS A 181 15.63 20.24 15.49
CA LYS A 181 14.27 19.75 15.27
C LYS A 181 13.86 20.12 13.85
N VAL A 182 13.51 19.13 13.03
CA VAL A 182 13.03 19.35 11.67
C VAL A 182 11.53 19.16 11.63
N THR A 183 10.83 20.14 11.09
CA THR A 183 9.35 20.20 11.07
C THR A 183 8.84 20.68 9.73
N GLU A 184 7.55 20.53 9.50
CA GLU A 184 6.85 21.00 8.30
C GLU A 184 7.48 20.48 7.00
N VAL A 185 8.01 19.25 7.03
CA VAL A 185 8.60 18.61 5.85
C VAL A 185 7.51 18.32 4.85
N LYS A 186 7.67 18.83 3.63
CA LYS A 186 6.72 18.60 2.53
C LYS A 186 7.39 18.70 1.16
N ILE A 187 6.97 17.85 0.25
CA ILE A 187 7.15 18.06 -1.18
C ILE A 187 6.12 19.08 -1.63
N THR A 188 6.51 20.07 -2.44
CA THR A 188 5.62 21.18 -2.86
C THR A 188 5.03 21.00 -4.25
N ASP A 189 5.50 20.00 -4.99
CA ASP A 189 5.14 19.74 -6.39
C ASP A 189 4.85 18.25 -6.65
N ALA A 190 4.35 17.54 -5.64
CA ALA A 190 3.92 16.15 -5.80
C ALA A 190 2.74 16.05 -6.77
N ASP A 191 2.75 15.04 -7.64
CA ASP A 191 1.60 14.75 -8.47
C ASP A 191 0.48 14.12 -7.63
N ASN A 192 -0.69 14.73 -7.71
CA ASN A 192 -1.83 14.36 -6.90
C ASN A 192 -2.74 13.34 -7.60
N LYS A 193 -2.72 13.29 -8.93
CA LYS A 193 -3.59 12.41 -9.70
C LYS A 193 -2.87 11.83 -10.92
N ALA A 194 -2.96 10.53 -11.08
CA ALA A 194 -2.36 9.85 -12.23
C ALA A 194 -3.17 8.61 -12.65
N THR A 195 -2.86 8.11 -13.84
CA THR A 195 -3.42 6.88 -14.39
C THR A 195 -2.34 5.82 -14.54
N CYS A 196 -2.68 4.58 -14.27
CA CYS A 196 -1.83 3.41 -14.46
C CYS A 196 -2.52 2.40 -15.36
N ASP A 197 -1.88 2.03 -16.48
CA ASP A 197 -2.33 0.91 -17.30
C ASP A 197 -1.83 -0.40 -16.68
N VAL A 198 -2.73 -1.12 -16.02
CA VAL A 198 -2.41 -2.38 -15.34
C VAL A 198 -2.47 -3.60 -16.27
N SER A 199 -2.83 -3.43 -17.54
CA SER A 199 -2.71 -4.47 -18.58
C SER A 199 -1.27 -4.63 -19.07
N ALA A 200 -0.45 -3.58 -19.01
CA ALA A 200 0.94 -3.62 -19.42
C ALA A 200 1.79 -4.50 -18.49
N ALA A 201 2.81 -5.16 -19.02
CA ALA A 201 3.75 -5.96 -18.24
C ALA A 201 4.46 -5.12 -17.18
N THR A 202 4.94 -3.93 -17.58
CA THR A 202 5.47 -2.92 -16.67
C THR A 202 4.37 -1.91 -16.38
N LYS A 203 4.03 -1.76 -15.10
CA LYS A 203 3.02 -0.80 -14.64
C LYS A 203 3.63 0.59 -14.64
N THR A 204 3.17 1.45 -15.54
CA THR A 204 3.68 2.82 -15.69
C THR A 204 2.59 3.81 -15.36
N TRP A 205 2.94 4.76 -14.51
CA TRP A 205 2.07 5.86 -14.13
C TRP A 205 2.24 7.04 -15.10
N THR A 206 1.13 7.65 -15.46
CA THR A 206 1.09 8.87 -16.27
C THR A 206 0.24 9.90 -15.53
N PRO A 207 0.74 11.14 -15.28
CA PRO A 207 -0.07 12.20 -14.70
C PRO A 207 -1.39 12.36 -15.46
N ALA A 208 -2.50 12.45 -14.74
CA ALA A 208 -3.81 12.67 -15.35
C ALA A 208 -3.87 14.05 -16.01
N THR A 209 -4.71 14.22 -17.01
CA THR A 209 -4.84 15.51 -17.72
C THR A 209 -5.36 16.64 -16.83
N ASP A 210 -6.05 16.28 -15.76
CA ASP A 210 -6.56 17.17 -14.70
C ASP A 210 -5.70 17.13 -13.42
N ASN A 211 -4.48 16.57 -13.50
CA ASN A 211 -3.55 16.56 -12.38
C ASN A 211 -3.13 17.98 -12.00
N VAL A 212 -3.19 18.29 -10.72
CA VAL A 212 -2.66 19.52 -10.13
C VAL A 212 -1.59 19.12 -9.13
N ALA A 213 -0.34 19.38 -9.48
CA ALA A 213 0.77 19.16 -8.54
C ALA A 213 0.63 20.09 -7.33
N GLY A 214 0.95 19.58 -6.16
CA GLY A 214 0.75 20.31 -4.92
C GLY A 214 1.54 19.76 -3.74
N ASP A 215 1.20 20.25 -2.56
CA ASP A 215 1.87 19.89 -1.32
C ASP A 215 1.54 18.46 -0.89
N LEU A 216 2.57 17.64 -0.63
CA LEU A 216 2.46 16.38 0.10
C LEU A 216 3.24 16.48 1.40
N ALA A 217 2.52 16.51 2.52
CA ALA A 217 3.11 16.75 3.84
C ALA A 217 3.60 15.44 4.50
N PHE A 218 4.85 15.45 4.95
CA PHE A 218 5.48 14.38 5.75
C PHE A 218 5.50 14.73 7.25
N GLY A 219 5.17 15.96 7.61
CA GLY A 219 5.09 16.40 9.00
C GLY A 219 6.45 16.72 9.63
N SER A 220 6.66 16.25 10.85
CA SER A 220 7.88 16.48 11.63
C SER A 220 8.71 15.22 11.71
N VAL A 221 10.03 15.41 11.76
CA VAL A 221 10.96 14.35 12.13
C VAL A 221 10.92 14.17 13.63
N LEU A 222 10.66 12.95 14.10
CA LEU A 222 10.47 12.58 15.50
C LEU A 222 9.16 13.10 16.16
N ALA A 223 8.74 12.38 17.20
CA ALA A 223 7.62 12.78 18.05
C ALA A 223 7.85 14.14 18.71
N THR A 224 6.79 14.77 19.12
CA THR A 224 6.52 16.18 19.43
C THR A 224 7.62 16.99 20.12
N ASP A 225 8.54 16.39 20.88
CA ASP A 225 9.59 17.12 21.63
C ASP A 225 11.01 16.55 21.48
N ALA A 226 11.17 15.52 20.66
CA ALA A 226 12.48 14.93 20.44
C ALA A 226 13.33 15.81 19.49
N LYS A 227 14.63 15.83 19.72
CA LYS A 227 15.61 16.60 18.97
C LYS A 227 16.69 15.67 18.46
N ILE A 228 17.19 15.93 17.26
CA ILE A 228 18.31 15.19 16.66
C ILE A 228 19.59 15.66 17.34
N ALA A 229 20.23 14.80 18.12
CA ALA A 229 21.53 15.09 18.73
C ALA A 229 22.63 15.19 17.67
N ASN A 230 23.77 15.82 18.01
CA ASN A 230 24.95 15.87 17.13
C ASN A 230 25.35 14.43 16.72
N ALA A 231 25.70 14.25 15.45
CA ALA A 231 25.98 12.97 14.80
C ALA A 231 24.82 11.95 14.82
N GLY A 232 23.64 12.35 15.32
CA GLY A 232 22.42 11.55 15.24
C GLY A 232 21.62 11.82 13.98
N SER A 233 20.76 10.88 13.60
CA SER A 233 19.83 11.03 12.48
C SER A 233 18.42 10.62 12.89
N SER A 234 17.44 11.16 12.18
CA SER A 234 16.05 10.75 12.34
C SER A 234 15.22 11.05 11.10
N ALA A 235 14.19 10.23 10.88
CA ALA A 235 13.36 10.30 9.69
C ALA A 235 11.92 10.75 9.99
N THR A 236 11.23 11.25 8.96
CA THR A 236 9.78 11.42 8.95
C THR A 236 9.08 10.07 8.93
N ASP A 237 7.79 10.06 9.21
CA ASP A 237 6.94 8.96 8.76
C ASP A 237 7.00 8.87 7.24
N HIS A 238 6.65 7.70 6.70
CA HIS A 238 6.58 7.53 5.26
C HIS A 238 5.27 8.07 4.68
N LYS A 239 5.28 8.29 3.38
CA LYS A 239 4.09 8.56 2.57
C LYS A 239 4.14 7.73 1.30
N TYR A 240 2.95 7.34 0.83
CA TYR A 240 2.79 6.75 -0.49
C TYR A 240 2.84 7.83 -1.56
N MET A 241 3.55 7.55 -2.63
CA MET A 241 3.67 8.47 -3.76
C MET A 241 3.45 7.71 -5.07
N ILE A 242 2.87 8.41 -6.04
CA ILE A 242 2.74 7.93 -7.41
C ILE A 242 4.14 7.79 -8.01
N PRO A 243 4.56 6.58 -8.44
CA PRO A 243 5.89 6.35 -8.98
C PRO A 243 6.12 7.14 -10.27
N GLN A 244 7.16 7.95 -10.30
CA GLN A 244 7.54 8.76 -11.46
C GLN A 244 9.05 9.00 -11.48
N LYS A 245 9.57 9.35 -12.66
CA LYS A 245 10.90 9.90 -12.81
C LYS A 245 10.82 11.42 -12.72
N LYS A 246 11.17 11.99 -11.58
CA LYS A 246 11.06 13.42 -11.32
C LYS A 246 12.08 13.89 -10.29
N ALA A 247 12.57 15.10 -10.47
CA ALA A 247 13.18 15.89 -9.40
C ALA A 247 12.06 16.66 -8.70
N TYR A 248 11.90 16.44 -7.40
CA TYR A 248 10.89 17.12 -6.58
C TYR A 248 11.47 18.32 -5.87
N THR A 249 10.59 19.23 -5.45
CA THR A 249 10.96 20.39 -4.65
C THR A 249 10.48 20.21 -3.22
N LEU A 250 11.40 20.37 -2.26
CA LEU A 250 11.14 20.19 -0.84
C LEU A 250 11.09 21.52 -0.09
N SER A 251 10.23 21.60 0.92
CA SER A 251 10.21 22.68 1.91
C SER A 251 10.16 22.10 3.32
N PHE A 252 10.90 22.70 4.26
CA PHE A 252 10.91 22.27 5.66
C PHE A 252 11.47 23.38 6.56
N LYS A 253 11.28 23.25 7.89
CA LYS A 253 11.86 24.12 8.90
C LYS A 253 12.84 23.38 9.77
N VAL A 254 13.94 24.03 10.11
CA VAL A 254 14.93 23.54 11.07
C VAL A 254 14.97 24.49 12.26
N VAL A 255 14.66 24.00 13.45
CA VAL A 255 14.84 24.72 14.70
C VAL A 255 16.12 24.22 15.36
N MET A 256 17.07 25.13 15.54
CA MET A 256 18.35 24.87 16.20
C MET A 256 18.27 25.25 17.68
N TYR A 257 18.70 24.36 18.54
CA TYR A 257 18.79 24.58 19.97
C TYR A 257 20.25 24.55 20.42
N GLN A 258 20.59 25.44 21.36
CA GLN A 258 21.84 25.39 22.11
C GLN A 258 21.51 25.00 23.55
N GLY A 259 21.81 23.76 23.91
CA GLY A 259 21.31 23.18 25.14
C GLY A 259 19.78 23.10 25.14
N ALA A 260 19.13 23.73 26.11
CA ALA A 260 17.67 23.79 26.20
C ALA A 260 17.04 24.99 25.47
N VAL A 261 17.83 25.97 25.03
CA VAL A 261 17.35 27.25 24.48
C VAL A 261 17.28 27.16 22.95
N GLU A 262 16.15 27.56 22.36
CA GLU A 262 16.03 27.80 20.95
C GLU A 262 16.94 28.97 20.55
N ALA A 263 17.89 28.67 19.65
CA ALA A 263 18.90 29.63 19.19
C ALA A 263 18.52 30.26 17.86
N ALA A 264 17.94 29.50 16.95
CA ALA A 264 17.52 30.00 15.64
C ALA A 264 16.46 29.07 15.02
N THR A 265 15.66 29.62 14.09
CA THR A 265 14.75 28.85 13.24
C THR A 265 15.01 29.25 11.79
N TYR A 266 15.25 28.24 10.96
CA TYR A 266 15.53 28.38 9.53
C TYR A 266 14.40 27.78 8.71
N THR A 267 13.95 28.46 7.68
CA THR A 267 12.94 27.97 6.76
C THR A 267 13.58 27.74 5.39
N HIS A 268 13.60 26.48 4.98
CA HIS A 268 14.09 26.07 3.67
C HIS A 268 12.92 25.91 2.72
N THR A 269 12.96 26.60 1.58
CA THR A 269 11.95 26.54 0.52
C THR A 269 12.64 26.33 -0.82
N GLY A 270 12.00 25.56 -1.70
CA GLY A 270 12.54 25.34 -3.04
C GLY A 270 13.83 24.52 -3.05
N VAL A 271 14.05 23.65 -2.05
CA VAL A 271 15.23 22.77 -2.03
C VAL A 271 15.02 21.69 -3.08
N GLU A 272 15.88 21.69 -4.10
CA GLU A 272 15.82 20.71 -5.18
C GLU A 272 16.28 19.34 -4.69
N MET A 273 15.50 18.33 -5.00
CA MET A 273 15.83 16.93 -4.76
C MET A 273 16.47 16.34 -6.01
N PRO A 274 17.33 15.29 -5.87
CA PRO A 274 17.84 14.59 -7.04
C PRO A 274 16.69 13.96 -7.84
N GLU A 275 16.85 13.96 -9.18
CA GLU A 275 15.94 13.21 -10.04
C GLU A 275 16.08 11.72 -9.77
N VAL A 276 15.00 11.07 -9.39
CA VAL A 276 14.94 9.64 -9.11
C VAL A 276 13.83 9.01 -9.94
N GLU A 277 14.12 7.90 -10.57
CA GLU A 277 13.12 7.04 -11.18
C GLU A 277 12.53 6.13 -10.10
N MET A 278 11.41 6.55 -9.53
CA MET A 278 10.68 5.75 -8.55
C MET A 278 9.92 4.62 -9.24
N ALA A 279 9.90 3.44 -8.63
CA ALA A 279 9.20 2.26 -9.11
C ALA A 279 8.15 1.80 -8.10
N ALA A 280 7.07 1.21 -8.59
CA ALA A 280 6.02 0.62 -7.79
C ALA A 280 6.56 -0.50 -6.89
N GLY A 281 6.15 -0.54 -5.64
CA GLY A 281 6.57 -1.53 -4.66
C GLY A 281 8.00 -1.32 -4.10
N PHE A 282 8.58 -0.12 -4.24
CA PHE A 282 9.90 0.20 -3.69
C PHE A 282 9.83 1.36 -2.69
N SER A 283 10.70 1.27 -1.68
CA SER A 283 10.91 2.35 -0.70
C SER A 283 12.09 3.22 -1.07
N TYR A 284 11.95 4.52 -0.83
CA TYR A 284 12.98 5.54 -1.08
C TYR A 284 13.19 6.36 0.18
N VAL A 285 14.42 6.42 0.66
CA VAL A 285 14.83 7.27 1.78
C VAL A 285 15.72 8.37 1.26
N PHE A 286 15.26 9.61 1.36
CA PHE A 286 16.05 10.79 1.02
C PHE A 286 16.80 11.26 2.24
N ASN A 287 18.13 11.18 2.20
CA ASN A 287 19.00 11.53 3.32
C ASN A 287 19.63 12.88 3.09
N ALA A 288 19.58 13.74 4.10
CA ALA A 288 20.24 15.04 4.11
C ALA A 288 21.07 15.23 5.37
N GLU A 289 22.25 15.84 5.23
CA GLU A 289 23.08 16.28 6.34
C GLU A 289 22.87 17.78 6.59
N LEU A 290 22.54 18.13 7.83
CA LEU A 290 22.41 19.51 8.30
C LEU A 290 23.71 19.89 9.01
N THR A 291 24.43 20.85 8.45
CA THR A 291 25.74 21.31 8.90
C THR A 291 25.71 22.81 9.20
N ALA A 292 26.72 23.31 9.89
CA ALA A 292 26.88 24.76 10.11
C ALA A 292 27.02 25.58 8.80
N LYS A 293 27.27 24.91 7.67
CA LYS A 293 27.47 25.58 6.38
C LYS A 293 26.20 25.65 5.52
N ASN A 294 25.23 24.79 5.76
CA ASN A 294 24.00 24.71 4.95
C ASN A 294 22.71 24.89 5.72
N ILE A 295 22.78 25.01 7.07
CA ILE A 295 21.59 25.14 7.90
C ILE A 295 20.88 26.50 7.73
N ASP A 296 21.66 27.56 7.41
CA ASP A 296 21.14 28.92 7.23
C ASP A 296 20.96 29.19 5.73
N PRO A 297 19.73 29.25 5.23
CA PRO A 297 19.46 29.50 3.82
C PRO A 297 19.89 30.89 3.34
N ASP A 298 19.95 31.87 4.24
CA ASP A 298 20.38 33.25 3.95
C ASP A 298 21.91 33.39 3.94
N GLY A 299 22.62 32.41 4.51
CA GLY A 299 24.08 32.39 4.57
C GLY A 299 24.74 31.95 3.26
N GLU A 300 24.01 31.36 2.33
CA GLU A 300 24.35 30.93 0.97
C GLU A 300 25.70 30.21 0.80
N LEU A 301 26.22 29.54 1.84
CA LEU A 301 27.54 28.95 1.75
C LEU A 301 27.52 27.61 0.99
N TYR A 302 26.48 26.79 1.17
CA TYR A 302 26.33 25.52 0.50
C TYR A 302 24.85 25.10 0.47
N PRO A 303 24.35 24.48 -0.63
CA PRO A 303 23.02 23.91 -0.67
C PRO A 303 22.90 22.70 0.26
N ILE A 304 21.67 22.37 0.65
CA ILE A 304 21.37 21.07 1.26
C ILE A 304 21.23 20.06 0.13
N GLU A 305 22.12 19.09 0.11
CA GLU A 305 22.11 18.01 -0.86
C GLU A 305 21.44 16.77 -0.27
N PHE A 306 20.63 16.11 -1.09
CA PHE A 306 20.00 14.86 -0.75
C PHE A 306 20.67 13.69 -1.46
N THR A 307 21.00 12.65 -0.71
CA THR A 307 21.32 11.35 -1.24
C THR A 307 20.12 10.43 -1.14
N VAL A 308 19.94 9.52 -2.09
CA VAL A 308 18.79 8.62 -2.12
C VAL A 308 19.24 7.19 -1.89
N THR A 309 18.56 6.52 -0.98
CA THR A 309 18.67 5.09 -0.79
C THR A 309 17.39 4.44 -1.30
N LYS A 310 17.52 3.56 -2.30
CA LYS A 310 16.43 2.72 -2.79
C LYS A 310 16.49 1.38 -2.07
N VAL A 311 15.35 0.93 -1.57
CA VAL A 311 15.19 -0.37 -0.94
C VAL A 311 14.18 -1.19 -1.74
N GLU A 312 14.56 -2.42 -2.11
CA GLU A 312 13.63 -3.36 -2.73
C GLU A 312 12.66 -3.89 -1.67
N ASP A 313 11.43 -4.13 -2.08
CA ASP A 313 10.44 -4.87 -1.31
C ASP A 313 9.90 -4.21 -0.04
N TRP A 314 9.77 -2.88 0.02
CA TRP A 314 9.16 -2.17 1.17
C TRP A 314 9.78 -2.53 2.53
N GLU A 315 11.02 -3.06 2.54
CA GLU A 315 11.72 -3.39 3.77
C GLU A 315 12.22 -2.13 4.47
N ASP A 316 12.13 -2.09 5.81
CA ASP A 316 12.86 -1.13 6.61
C ASP A 316 14.36 -1.40 6.46
N PHE A 317 15.07 -0.40 6.01
CA PHE A 317 16.42 -0.39 5.54
C PHE A 317 17.45 -1.03 6.50
N ALA A 318 18.23 -1.96 5.95
CA ALA A 318 19.59 -2.26 6.36
C ALA A 318 20.51 -2.12 5.12
N GLY A 319 20.75 -0.91 4.76
CA GLY A 319 21.84 -0.29 4.01
C GLY A 319 22.39 -0.90 2.75
N GLU A 320 21.99 -0.35 1.58
CA GLU A 320 22.97 -0.05 0.53
C GLU A 320 22.78 1.41 0.09
N THR A 321 23.85 2.19 0.18
CA THR A 321 23.86 3.60 -0.25
C THR A 321 24.15 3.61 -1.74
N VAL A 322 23.16 3.93 -2.56
CA VAL A 322 23.43 4.26 -3.97
C VAL A 322 23.97 5.69 -4.01
N THR A 323 25.28 5.83 -4.11
CA THR A 323 25.92 7.12 -4.35
C THR A 323 25.66 7.50 -5.80
N ILE A 324 24.96 8.59 -6.04
CA ILE A 324 24.88 9.20 -7.38
C ILE A 324 26.26 9.80 -7.65
N PRO A 325 26.94 9.46 -8.76
CA PRO A 325 28.26 10.04 -9.06
C PRO A 325 28.14 11.56 -9.18
N GLU A 326 29.05 12.26 -8.51
CA GLU A 326 29.20 13.72 -8.66
C GLU A 326 29.28 14.06 -10.15
N THR A 327 28.44 14.95 -10.62
CA THR A 327 28.61 15.60 -11.91
C THR A 327 29.89 16.43 -11.82
N THR A 328 30.98 15.90 -12.36
CA THR A 328 32.20 16.69 -12.54
C THR A 328 31.85 17.90 -13.41
N THR A 329 31.73 19.05 -12.78
CA THR A 329 31.74 20.35 -13.46
C THR A 329 33.09 20.47 -14.17
N PRO A 330 33.16 20.70 -15.49
CA PRO A 330 34.45 20.97 -16.14
C PRO A 330 34.99 22.28 -15.58
N GLU A 331 36.18 22.22 -15.04
CA GLU A 331 36.98 23.40 -14.66
C GLU A 331 37.12 24.34 -15.88
N PRO A 332 37.13 25.65 -15.66
CA PRO A 332 37.21 26.66 -16.72
C PRO A 332 38.52 26.71 -17.49
#